data_6767fdf916030fe0d28b7b8f1d9e41b7
#
_entry.id   6767fdf916030fe0d28b7b8f1d9e41b7
#
_cell.length_a   1.000
_cell.length_b   1.000
_cell.length_c   1.000
_cell.angle_alpha   90.00
_cell.angle_beta   90.00
_cell.angle_gamma   90.00
#
_symmetry.space_group_name_H-M   'P 1'
#
loop_
_entity.id
_entity.type
_entity.pdbx_description
1 polymer ?
#
loop_
_entity_poly.entity_id
_entity_poly.type
_entity_poly.pdbx_seq_one_letter_code
_entity_poly.pdbx_strand_id
1 'polypeptide(L)'
;MRPTILTFNLSEVRLSKLRFLCMKLGLTVRPVPTEDFCQPLSALCGLSDPAQAAAAEPFSKEMLVFCHMDNAAVNRFLQTAKQMRYAPVALKAILTPTNAAWTPVQLCRELKDERAAVIQGNTAAHES
;
A
#
# COMPACT_ATOMS: atom_id res chain seq x y z
N MET A 1 -5.22 -9.45 -14.42
CA MET A 1 -4.78 -9.84 -13.08
C MET A 1 -5.79 -9.36 -12.04
N ARG A 2 -5.89 -10.08 -10.97
CA ARG A 2 -6.85 -9.71 -9.92
C ARG A 2 -6.43 -8.42 -9.22
N PRO A 3 -7.37 -7.50 -8.97
CA PRO A 3 -7.07 -6.35 -8.15
C PRO A 3 -6.70 -6.81 -6.74
N THR A 4 -5.58 -6.30 -6.25
CA THR A 4 -4.97 -6.77 -5.00
C THR A 4 -4.53 -5.59 -4.16
N ILE A 5 -4.70 -5.70 -2.85
CA ILE A 5 -4.16 -4.74 -1.91
C ILE A 5 -3.07 -5.44 -1.10
N LEU A 6 -1.84 -4.97 -1.24
CA LEU A 6 -0.74 -5.40 -0.39
C LEU A 6 -0.83 -4.65 0.92
N THR A 7 -0.71 -5.36 2.03
CA THR A 7 -0.79 -4.75 3.36
C THR A 7 0.50 -4.94 4.12
N PHE A 8 0.90 -3.91 4.86
CA PHE A 8 2.14 -3.89 5.62
C PHE A 8 1.84 -3.45 7.05
N ASN A 9 2.22 -4.27 8.00
CA ASN A 9 2.15 -3.96 9.44
C ASN A 9 0.74 -3.76 10.01
N LEU A 10 -0.30 -4.30 9.36
CA LEU A 10 -1.64 -4.28 9.93
C LEU A 10 -1.75 -5.32 11.04
N SER A 11 -2.42 -4.96 12.15
CA SER A 11 -2.77 -5.92 13.18
C SER A 11 -3.78 -6.93 12.64
N GLU A 12 -3.94 -8.04 13.32
CA GLU A 12 -4.91 -9.06 12.91
C GLU A 12 -6.34 -8.53 12.89
N VAL A 13 -6.70 -7.68 13.84
CA VAL A 13 -8.03 -7.07 13.88
C VAL A 13 -8.25 -6.19 12.65
N ARG A 14 -7.28 -5.34 12.34
CA ARG A 14 -7.34 -4.47 11.17
C ARG A 14 -7.38 -5.27 9.88
N LEU A 15 -6.59 -6.32 9.81
CA LEU A 15 -6.52 -7.18 8.64
C LEU A 15 -7.84 -7.93 8.42
N SER A 16 -8.46 -8.45 9.49
CA SER A 16 -9.74 -9.14 9.39
C SER A 16 -10.83 -8.21 8.86
N LYS A 17 -10.89 -6.98 9.37
CA LYS A 17 -11.85 -5.98 8.91
C LYS A 17 -11.61 -5.63 7.44
N LEU A 18 -10.35 -5.48 7.05
CA LEU A 18 -10.00 -5.19 5.68
C LEU A 18 -10.41 -6.33 4.74
N ARG A 19 -10.19 -7.57 5.14
CA ARG A 19 -10.59 -8.72 4.33
C ARG A 19 -12.10 -8.75 4.11
N PHE A 20 -12.87 -8.45 5.14
CA PHE A 20 -14.32 -8.40 5.03
C PHE A 20 -14.76 -7.33 4.04
N LEU A 21 -14.18 -6.14 4.16
CA LEU A 21 -14.45 -5.02 3.26
C LEU A 21 -14.09 -5.38 1.81
N CYS A 22 -12.91 -5.94 1.61
CA CYS A 22 -12.42 -6.29 0.28
C CYS A 22 -13.22 -7.42 -0.35
N MET A 23 -13.73 -8.34 0.45
CA MET A 23 -14.58 -9.41 -0.04
C MET A 23 -15.83 -8.84 -0.71
N LYS A 24 -16.41 -7.79 -0.15
CA LYS A 24 -17.58 -7.13 -0.74
C LYS A 24 -17.27 -6.49 -2.08
N LEU A 25 -16.04 -6.07 -2.30
CA LEU A 25 -15.62 -5.36 -3.50
C LEU A 25 -14.93 -6.26 -4.52
N GLY A 26 -14.77 -7.55 -4.23
CA GLY A 26 -14.07 -8.47 -5.12
C GLY A 26 -12.57 -8.22 -5.17
N LEU A 27 -11.98 -7.66 -4.12
CA LEU A 27 -10.56 -7.38 -4.03
C LEU A 27 -9.85 -8.46 -3.23
N THR A 28 -8.61 -8.75 -3.62
CA THR A 28 -7.75 -9.69 -2.90
C THR A 28 -6.88 -8.92 -1.93
N VAL A 29 -6.72 -9.44 -0.72
CA VAL A 29 -5.83 -8.87 0.29
C VAL A 29 -4.63 -9.77 0.44
N ARG A 30 -3.44 -9.21 0.34
CA ARG A 30 -2.19 -9.96 0.51
C ARG A 30 -1.33 -9.31 1.58
N PRO A 31 -1.31 -9.87 2.79
CA PRO A 31 -0.39 -9.40 3.83
C PRO A 31 1.04 -9.73 3.42
N VAL A 32 1.95 -8.78 3.61
CA VAL A 32 3.36 -8.97 3.29
C VAL A 32 4.12 -9.16 4.59
N PRO A 33 4.77 -10.32 4.79
CA PRO A 33 5.56 -10.53 6.00
C PRO A 33 6.83 -9.69 5.98
N THR A 34 7.34 -9.40 7.16
CA THR A 34 8.52 -8.55 7.34
C THR A 34 9.72 -9.05 6.55
N GLU A 35 9.90 -10.36 6.45
CA GLU A 35 11.00 -10.97 5.72
C GLU A 35 10.97 -10.66 4.21
N ASP A 36 9.81 -10.27 3.67
CA ASP A 36 9.66 -9.93 2.26
C ASP A 36 9.78 -8.42 2.01
N PHE A 37 10.09 -7.63 3.01
CA PHE A 37 10.26 -6.18 2.84
C PHE A 37 11.48 -5.81 1.99
N CYS A 38 12.34 -6.76 1.70
CA CYS A 38 13.47 -6.57 0.79
C CYS A 38 13.10 -6.81 -0.68
N GLN A 39 11.90 -7.32 -0.96
CA GLN A 39 11.49 -7.64 -2.31
C GLN A 39 10.93 -6.40 -3.03
N PRO A 40 11.13 -6.27 -4.35
CA PRO A 40 10.48 -5.19 -5.08
C PRO A 40 8.97 -5.38 -5.12
N LEU A 41 8.25 -4.28 -5.20
CA LEU A 41 6.78 -4.32 -5.24
C LEU A 41 6.27 -5.18 -6.39
N SER A 42 6.95 -5.16 -7.54
CA SER A 42 6.58 -6.00 -8.68
C SER A 42 6.58 -7.49 -8.33
N ALA A 43 7.53 -7.94 -7.52
CA ALA A 43 7.56 -9.34 -7.08
C ALA A 43 6.43 -9.63 -6.10
N LEU A 44 6.13 -8.70 -5.20
CA LEU A 44 5.09 -8.89 -4.20
C LEU A 44 3.69 -8.95 -4.82
N CYS A 45 3.47 -8.28 -5.93
CA CYS A 45 2.17 -8.29 -6.61
C CYS A 45 2.09 -9.33 -7.75
N GLY A 46 3.13 -10.14 -7.92
CA GLY A 46 3.12 -11.23 -8.88
C GLY A 46 3.52 -10.88 -10.30
N LEU A 47 4.07 -9.69 -10.53
CA LEU A 47 4.52 -9.26 -11.86
C LEU A 47 5.92 -9.75 -12.21
N SER A 48 6.73 -10.09 -11.23
CA SER A 48 8.07 -10.59 -11.44
C SER A 48 8.41 -11.66 -10.41
N ASP A 49 9.50 -12.37 -10.66
CA ASP A 49 9.96 -13.38 -9.70
C ASP A 49 10.61 -12.71 -8.50
N PRO A 50 10.61 -13.38 -7.33
CA PRO A 50 11.30 -12.85 -6.17
C PRO A 50 12.78 -12.61 -6.48
N ALA A 51 13.31 -11.50 -5.97
CA ALA A 51 14.71 -11.15 -6.16
C ALA A 51 15.55 -11.71 -5.01
N GLN A 52 16.81 -12.01 -5.28
CA GLN A 52 17.77 -12.30 -4.23
C GLN A 52 18.26 -10.97 -3.67
N ALA A 53 17.92 -10.71 -2.42
CA ALA A 53 18.27 -9.45 -1.78
C ALA A 53 18.58 -9.68 -0.32
N ALA A 54 19.46 -8.85 0.22
CA ALA A 54 19.74 -8.87 1.65
C ALA A 54 18.49 -8.43 2.42
N ALA A 55 18.36 -8.93 3.65
CA ALA A 55 17.24 -8.54 4.51
C ALA A 55 17.23 -7.03 4.69
N ALA A 56 16.05 -6.43 4.55
CA ALA A 56 15.87 -5.00 4.74
C ALA A 56 15.50 -4.72 6.18
N GLU A 57 15.88 -3.54 6.67
CA GLU A 57 15.44 -3.09 7.98
C GLU A 57 13.94 -2.77 7.89
N PRO A 58 13.11 -3.42 8.73
CA PRO A 58 11.67 -3.23 8.63
C PRO A 58 11.22 -1.88 9.15
N PHE A 59 10.14 -1.37 8.56
CA PHE A 59 9.43 -0.22 9.10
C PHE A 59 8.21 -0.70 9.89
N SER A 60 7.66 0.18 10.73
CA SER A 60 6.55 -0.19 11.60
C SER A 60 5.20 0.44 11.22
N LYS A 61 5.21 1.41 10.31
CA LYS A 61 3.99 2.11 9.91
C LYS A 61 3.09 1.22 9.07
N GLU A 62 1.78 1.37 9.25
CA GLU A 62 0.81 0.72 8.39
C GLU A 62 0.88 1.31 6.99
N MET A 63 0.83 0.46 5.97
CA MET A 63 0.87 0.90 4.59
C MET A 63 0.02 -0.03 3.72
N LEU A 64 -0.63 0.56 2.72
CA LEU A 64 -1.37 -0.19 1.70
C LEU A 64 -0.81 0.14 0.32
N VAL A 65 -0.72 -0.87 -0.53
CA VAL A 65 -0.37 -0.67 -1.95
C VAL A 65 -1.47 -1.30 -2.80
N PHE A 66 -2.07 -0.49 -3.67
CA PHE A 66 -3.13 -0.93 -4.57
C PHE A 66 -2.52 -1.41 -5.87
N CYS A 67 -2.70 -2.69 -6.19
CA CYS A 67 -2.13 -3.33 -7.37
C CYS A 67 -3.23 -3.72 -8.33
N HIS A 68 -3.05 -3.43 -9.61
CA HIS A 68 -4.00 -3.79 -10.67
C HIS A 68 -5.39 -3.19 -10.42
N MET A 69 -5.40 -1.97 -9.89
CA MET A 69 -6.63 -1.23 -9.62
C MET A 69 -6.56 0.12 -10.31
N ASP A 70 -7.61 0.47 -11.03
CA ASP A 70 -7.71 1.81 -11.61
C ASP A 70 -8.20 2.81 -10.57
N ASN A 71 -8.25 4.08 -10.94
CA ASN A 71 -8.67 5.14 -10.02
C ASN A 71 -10.09 4.93 -9.51
N ALA A 72 -10.99 4.42 -10.35
CA ALA A 72 -12.37 4.15 -9.95
C ALA A 72 -12.42 3.06 -8.87
N ALA A 73 -11.62 2.01 -9.03
CA ALA A 73 -11.57 0.93 -8.05
C ALA A 73 -10.98 1.41 -6.71
N VAL A 74 -9.93 2.21 -6.76
CA VAL A 74 -9.32 2.78 -5.55
C VAL A 74 -10.32 3.69 -4.84
N ASN A 75 -11.00 4.57 -5.57
CA ASN A 75 -11.99 5.46 -4.98
C ASN A 75 -13.15 4.70 -4.35
N ARG A 76 -13.61 3.64 -5.01
CA ARG A 76 -14.68 2.79 -4.45
C ARG A 76 -14.24 2.16 -3.14
N PHE A 77 -13.00 1.66 -3.09
CA PHE A 77 -12.44 1.12 -1.86
C PHE A 77 -12.41 2.17 -0.75
N LEU A 78 -11.90 3.36 -1.05
CA LEU A 78 -11.78 4.42 -0.05
C LEU A 78 -13.15 4.86 0.47
N GLN A 79 -14.14 4.98 -0.40
CA GLN A 79 -15.51 5.33 0.00
C GLN A 79 -16.14 4.25 0.86
N THR A 80 -15.98 2.98 0.47
CA THR A 80 -16.53 1.87 1.24
C THR A 80 -15.87 1.76 2.60
N ALA A 81 -14.57 1.95 2.66
CA ALA A 81 -13.83 1.95 3.92
C ALA A 81 -14.35 3.04 4.87
N LYS A 82 -14.61 4.23 4.32
CA LYS A 82 -15.16 5.33 5.10
C LYS A 82 -16.56 5.00 5.61
N GLN A 83 -17.41 4.44 4.77
CA GLN A 83 -18.77 4.04 5.15
C GLN A 83 -18.77 2.98 6.25
N MET A 84 -17.84 2.05 6.18
CA MET A 84 -17.70 0.99 7.19
C MET A 84 -16.90 1.44 8.41
N ARG A 85 -16.49 2.70 8.44
CA ARG A 85 -15.71 3.27 9.54
C ARG A 85 -14.40 2.54 9.79
N TYR A 86 -13.78 2.06 8.72
CA TYR A 86 -12.45 1.50 8.80
C TYR A 86 -11.46 2.65 9.02
N ALA A 87 -10.69 2.59 10.10
CA ALA A 87 -9.74 3.65 10.42
C ALA A 87 -8.73 3.81 9.28
N PRO A 88 -8.52 5.02 8.76
CA PRO A 88 -7.68 5.21 7.59
C PRO A 88 -6.23 4.81 7.84
N VAL A 89 -5.61 4.26 6.80
CA VAL A 89 -4.18 3.98 6.78
C VAL A 89 -3.49 5.20 6.19
N ALA A 90 -2.52 5.74 6.91
CA ALA A 90 -1.89 7.01 6.53
C ALA A 90 -1.05 6.88 5.26
N LEU A 91 -0.37 5.76 5.08
CA LEU A 91 0.51 5.55 3.93
C LEU A 91 -0.21 4.66 2.92
N LYS A 92 -0.55 5.23 1.77
CA LYS A 92 -1.22 4.51 0.69
C LYS A 92 -0.59 4.90 -0.64
N ALA A 93 -0.42 3.93 -1.51
CA ALA A 93 0.12 4.18 -2.85
C ALA A 93 -0.54 3.25 -3.86
N ILE A 94 -0.58 3.71 -5.11
CA ILE A 94 -0.99 2.89 -6.24
C ILE A 94 0.28 2.38 -6.91
N LEU A 95 0.31 1.10 -7.25
CA LEU A 95 1.44 0.53 -7.98
C LEU A 95 1.55 1.20 -9.35
N THR A 96 2.74 1.71 -9.65
CA THR A 96 3.04 2.37 -10.93
C THR A 96 4.29 1.75 -11.54
N PRO A 97 4.55 1.97 -12.85
CA PRO A 97 5.81 1.52 -13.43
C PRO A 97 7.04 2.06 -12.71
N THR A 98 6.94 3.26 -12.14
CA THR A 98 8.05 3.87 -11.41
C THR A 98 8.32 3.16 -10.10
N ASN A 99 7.29 2.94 -9.27
CA ASN A 99 7.51 2.37 -7.95
C ASN A 99 7.52 0.83 -7.94
N ALA A 100 7.22 0.19 -9.05
CA ALA A 100 7.22 -1.28 -9.12
C ALA A 100 8.60 -1.88 -8.81
N ALA A 101 9.67 -1.15 -9.11
CA ALA A 101 11.03 -1.58 -8.83
C ALA A 101 11.47 -1.26 -7.40
N TRP A 102 10.69 -0.49 -6.65
CA TRP A 102 11.04 -0.10 -5.28
C TRP A 102 10.69 -1.21 -4.30
N THR A 103 11.46 -1.27 -3.20
CA THR A 103 11.07 -2.09 -2.06
C THR A 103 10.00 -1.37 -1.24
N PRO A 104 9.25 -2.10 -0.40
CA PRO A 104 8.31 -1.45 0.54
C PRO A 104 8.98 -0.43 1.45
N VAL A 105 10.23 -0.68 1.87
CA VAL A 105 10.97 0.25 2.71
C VAL A 105 11.21 1.57 1.99
N GLN A 106 11.61 1.51 0.73
CA GLN A 106 11.81 2.70 -0.08
C GLN A 106 10.50 3.45 -0.29
N LEU A 107 9.43 2.74 -0.63
CA LEU A 107 8.11 3.34 -0.81
C LEU A 107 7.65 4.03 0.47
N CYS A 108 7.81 3.39 1.61
CA CYS A 108 7.44 3.97 2.90
C CYS A 108 8.18 5.29 3.13
N ARG A 109 9.47 5.32 2.84
CA ARG A 109 10.28 6.53 2.98
C ARG A 109 9.77 7.66 2.09
N GLU A 110 9.49 7.33 0.82
CA GLU A 110 8.98 8.32 -0.13
C GLU A 110 7.63 8.89 0.30
N LEU A 111 6.74 8.04 0.77
CA LEU A 111 5.42 8.48 1.22
C LEU A 111 5.51 9.35 2.48
N LYS A 112 6.42 9.03 3.40
CA LYS A 112 6.65 9.86 4.58
C LYS A 112 7.18 11.24 4.20
N ASP A 113 8.10 11.28 3.25
CA ASP A 113 8.67 12.54 2.79
C ASP A 113 7.60 13.42 2.13
N GLU A 114 6.72 12.83 1.34
CA GLU A 114 5.60 13.56 0.73
C GLU A 114 4.67 14.13 1.80
N ARG A 115 4.32 13.34 2.82
CA ARG A 115 3.47 13.83 3.91
C ARG A 115 4.13 14.94 4.69
N ALA A 116 5.40 14.82 4.96
CA ALA A 116 6.15 15.86 5.67
C ALA A 116 6.15 17.18 4.89
N ALA A 117 6.34 17.09 3.58
CA ALA A 117 6.32 18.28 2.72
C ALA A 117 4.96 18.97 2.76
N VAL A 118 3.88 18.22 2.71
CA VAL A 118 2.51 18.75 2.78
C VAL A 118 2.25 19.39 4.15
N ILE A 119 2.63 18.71 5.23
CA ILE A 119 2.42 19.21 6.59
C ILE A 119 3.19 20.50 6.84
N GLN A 120 4.35 20.67 6.23
CA GLN A 120 5.16 21.87 6.38
C GLN A 120 4.62 23.09 5.63
N GLY A 121 3.41 22.98 5.10
CA GLY A 121 2.77 24.11 4.45
C GLY A 121 3.10 24.26 2.98
N ASN A 122 3.65 23.26 2.37
CA ASN A 122 4.02 23.29 0.97
C ASN A 122 2.84 23.01 0.06
N THR A 123 1.72 23.62 0.38
CA THR A 123 0.46 23.34 -0.33
C THR A 123 0.46 23.88 -1.74
N ALA A 124 1.18 24.98 -1.99
CA ALA A 124 1.25 25.55 -3.33
C ALA A 124 1.86 24.56 -4.32
N ALA A 125 2.91 23.86 -3.93
CA ALA A 125 3.50 22.83 -4.77
C ALA A 125 2.57 21.63 -4.94
N HIS A 126 1.80 21.34 -3.94
CA HIS A 126 0.85 20.25 -3.97
C HIS A 126 -0.30 20.50 -4.94
N GLU A 127 -0.68 21.73 -5.09
CA GLU A 127 -1.80 22.11 -5.95
C GLU A 127 -1.45 22.10 -7.44
N SER A 128 -0.21 22.06 -7.77
CA SER A 128 0.26 22.07 -9.14
C SER A 128 -0.03 20.77 -9.89
#